data_56434b90bcd97339809ffe56b66a3f45
#
_entry.id   56434b90bcd97339809ffe56b66a3f45
#
_cell.length_a   1.000
_cell.length_b   1.000
_cell.length_c   1.000
_cell.angle_alpha   90.00
_cell.angle_beta   90.00
_cell.angle_gamma   90.00
#
_symmetry.space_group_name_H-M   'P 1'
#
loop_
_entity.id
_entity.type
_entity.pdbx_description
1 polymer ?
#
loop_
_entity_poly.entity_id
_entity_poly.type
_entity_poly.pdbx_seq_one_letter_code
_entity_poly.pdbx_strand_id
1 'polypeptide(L)'
;MGSVRAWQDTYPEAALPDLISRTRNVGIAFSGGGARAMVAAAGQLAAPHELGLLRDVRYITGISGGSWATAAYSFAQLGRNGTASDDDELLGSITAPEDICNASLSRVNPRSLRHLAMDFGPYGPYAPGPPGWAQRRGQRRGLSGEGDLVTNHIWHWLFKPIGVPRHVSFTWSSATLADIRRRNPHLANETFVLPSSPTRPFPILGIALIGPERLAPFQPAAKASQMLLLEATPLYIGAAHATRNQT
;
A
#
# COMPACT_ATOMS: atom_id res chain seq x y z
N MET A 1 19.93 -10.18 9.00
CA MET A 1 19.28 -11.11 8.06
C MET A 1 17.96 -11.57 8.65
N GLY A 2 16.85 -11.31 7.96
CA GLY A 2 15.54 -11.81 8.39
C GLY A 2 15.48 -13.34 8.28
N SER A 3 14.74 -13.99 9.18
CA SER A 3 14.53 -15.43 9.08
C SER A 3 13.57 -15.72 7.91
N VAL A 4 14.00 -16.57 6.99
CA VAL A 4 13.11 -17.13 5.95
C VAL A 4 12.34 -18.29 6.57
N ARG A 5 11.01 -18.26 6.50
CA ARG A 5 10.16 -19.39 6.89
C ARG A 5 9.39 -19.89 5.67
N ALA A 6 9.39 -21.19 5.46
CA ALA A 6 8.45 -21.83 4.55
C ALA A 6 7.15 -22.12 5.31
N TRP A 7 6.03 -21.68 4.77
CA TRP A 7 4.69 -21.97 5.27
C TRP A 7 4.12 -23.08 4.42
N GLN A 8 3.96 -24.26 4.99
CA GLN A 8 3.56 -25.43 4.19
C GLN A 8 2.04 -25.57 4.05
N ASP A 9 1.25 -25.18 5.03
CA ASP A 9 -0.20 -25.50 5.02
C ASP A 9 -1.13 -24.38 5.50
N THR A 10 -0.61 -23.29 6.08
CA THR A 10 -1.43 -22.18 6.58
C THR A 10 -0.78 -20.84 6.30
N TYR A 11 -1.57 -19.86 5.91
CA TYR A 11 -1.09 -18.48 5.80
C TYR A 11 -0.88 -17.87 7.19
N PRO A 12 0.13 -16.99 7.37
CA PRO A 12 0.43 -16.39 8.66
C PRO A 12 -0.76 -15.64 9.30
N GLU A 13 -1.59 -15.04 8.47
CA GLU A 13 -2.80 -14.33 8.91
C GLU A 13 -3.88 -15.27 9.48
N ALA A 14 -3.79 -16.58 9.21
CA ALA A 14 -4.68 -17.56 9.83
C ALA A 14 -4.56 -17.62 11.36
N ALA A 15 -3.45 -17.12 11.90
CA ALA A 15 -3.25 -17.00 13.34
C ALA A 15 -3.81 -15.68 13.95
N LEU A 16 -4.47 -14.85 13.14
CA LEU A 16 -5.05 -13.59 13.59
C LEU A 16 -6.55 -13.75 13.89
N PRO A 17 -6.97 -13.89 15.18
CA PRO A 17 -8.37 -14.11 15.55
C PRO A 17 -9.31 -13.04 14.99
N ASP A 18 -8.90 -11.78 15.08
CA ASP A 18 -9.69 -10.63 14.63
C ASP A 18 -9.99 -10.66 13.12
N LEU A 19 -9.09 -11.25 12.34
CA LEU A 19 -9.25 -11.38 10.90
C LEU A 19 -10.14 -12.59 10.56
N ILE A 20 -9.91 -13.71 11.25
CA ILE A 20 -10.65 -14.96 11.00
C ILE A 20 -12.10 -14.86 11.46
N SER A 21 -12.37 -14.11 12.53
CA SER A 21 -13.72 -13.91 13.07
C SER A 21 -14.64 -13.12 12.14
N ARG A 22 -14.12 -12.47 11.10
CA ARG A 22 -14.96 -11.80 10.10
C ARG A 22 -15.81 -12.82 9.37
N THR A 23 -17.11 -12.59 9.39
CA THR A 23 -18.13 -13.54 8.96
C THR A 23 -18.12 -13.82 7.47
N ARG A 24 -17.62 -12.89 6.65
CA ARG A 24 -17.58 -13.04 5.20
C ARG A 24 -16.15 -13.17 4.69
N ASN A 25 -15.93 -14.19 3.88
CA ASN A 25 -14.64 -14.38 3.19
C ASN A 25 -14.64 -13.62 1.87
N VAL A 26 -14.72 -12.28 1.97
CA VAL A 26 -14.76 -11.37 0.84
C VAL A 26 -13.45 -10.63 0.73
N GLY A 27 -12.93 -10.50 -0.48
CA GLY A 27 -11.77 -9.68 -0.80
C GLY A 27 -12.08 -8.65 -1.89
N ILE A 28 -11.38 -7.53 -1.85
CA ILE A 28 -11.38 -6.52 -2.90
C ILE A 28 -9.98 -6.47 -3.51
N ALA A 29 -9.89 -6.50 -4.85
CA ALA A 29 -8.65 -6.47 -5.57
C ALA A 29 -8.59 -5.26 -6.52
N PHE A 30 -7.49 -4.51 -6.48
CA PHE A 30 -7.24 -3.36 -7.34
C PHE A 30 -6.12 -3.64 -8.33
N SER A 31 -6.37 -3.38 -9.61
CA SER A 31 -5.38 -3.49 -10.66
C SER A 31 -4.35 -2.36 -10.62
N GLY A 32 -3.23 -2.56 -11.31
CA GLY A 32 -2.23 -1.52 -11.52
C GLY A 32 -2.63 -0.51 -12.58
N GLY A 33 -1.83 0.53 -12.74
CA GLY A 33 -2.02 1.59 -13.74
C GLY A 33 -1.61 2.99 -13.26
N GLY A 34 -0.70 3.05 -12.28
CA GLY A 34 -0.18 4.32 -11.75
C GLY A 34 -1.26 5.15 -11.05
N ALA A 35 -1.18 6.46 -11.19
CA ALA A 35 -2.10 7.39 -10.56
C ALA A 35 -3.56 7.15 -10.96
N ARG A 36 -3.81 6.78 -12.20
CA ARG A 36 -5.18 6.47 -12.68
C ARG A 36 -5.81 5.31 -11.91
N ALA A 37 -5.04 4.24 -11.69
CA ALA A 37 -5.52 3.10 -10.91
C ALA A 37 -5.75 3.48 -9.44
N MET A 38 -4.87 4.32 -8.86
CA MET A 38 -5.04 4.83 -7.51
C MET A 38 -6.33 5.65 -7.37
N VAL A 39 -6.60 6.55 -8.32
CA VAL A 39 -7.83 7.35 -8.37
C VAL A 39 -9.06 6.45 -8.45
N ALA A 40 -9.05 5.47 -9.38
CA ALA A 40 -10.14 4.52 -9.53
C ALA A 40 -10.37 3.70 -8.26
N ALA A 41 -9.29 3.20 -7.63
CA ALA A 41 -9.38 2.44 -6.40
C ALA A 41 -9.95 3.26 -5.23
N ALA A 42 -9.59 4.55 -5.13
CA ALA A 42 -10.15 5.44 -4.11
C ALA A 42 -11.68 5.59 -4.27
N GLY A 43 -12.17 5.76 -5.50
CA GLY A 43 -13.61 5.79 -5.77
C GLY A 43 -14.30 4.44 -5.53
N GLN A 44 -13.63 3.34 -5.91
CA GLN A 44 -14.13 1.99 -5.68
C GLN A 44 -14.17 1.61 -4.19
N LEU A 45 -13.37 2.22 -3.33
CA LEU A 45 -13.44 2.06 -1.88
C LEU A 45 -14.59 2.87 -1.27
N ALA A 46 -14.84 4.07 -1.77
CA ALA A 46 -15.89 4.93 -1.26
C ALA A 46 -17.29 4.31 -1.42
N ALA A 47 -17.57 3.66 -2.55
CA ALA A 47 -18.87 3.05 -2.80
C ALA A 47 -19.24 1.93 -1.79
N PRO A 48 -18.43 0.88 -1.58
CA PRO A 48 -18.73 -0.13 -0.57
C PRO A 48 -18.68 0.42 0.88
N HIS A 49 -17.97 1.53 1.12
CA HIS A 49 -18.01 2.22 2.40
C HIS A 49 -19.40 2.82 2.66
N GLU A 50 -19.92 3.62 1.73
CA GLU A 50 -21.27 4.21 1.84
C GLU A 50 -22.37 3.15 1.97
N LEU A 51 -22.18 1.99 1.33
CA LEU A 51 -23.09 0.85 1.44
C LEU A 51 -22.91 0.02 2.72
N GLY A 52 -21.96 0.38 3.58
CA GLY A 52 -21.64 -0.37 4.81
C GLY A 52 -21.03 -1.74 4.57
N LEU A 53 -20.53 -2.01 3.36
CA LEU A 53 -20.00 -3.32 2.96
C LEU A 53 -18.52 -3.50 3.33
N LEU A 54 -17.75 -2.42 3.50
CA LEU A 54 -16.31 -2.53 3.78
C LEU A 54 -16.01 -3.27 5.09
N ARG A 55 -16.87 -3.17 6.08
CA ARG A 55 -16.71 -3.90 7.35
C ARG A 55 -16.71 -5.42 7.19
N ASP A 56 -17.34 -5.93 6.14
CA ASP A 56 -17.44 -7.36 5.85
C ASP A 56 -16.27 -7.87 5.00
N VAL A 57 -15.44 -6.96 4.49
CA VAL A 57 -14.28 -7.28 3.66
C VAL A 57 -13.14 -7.76 4.52
N ARG A 58 -12.63 -8.97 4.25
CA ARG A 58 -11.51 -9.56 4.98
C ARG A 58 -10.17 -9.12 4.41
N TYR A 59 -10.03 -9.13 3.08
CA TYR A 59 -8.78 -8.84 2.38
C TYR A 59 -8.94 -7.70 1.40
N ILE A 60 -7.92 -6.87 1.34
CA ILE A 60 -7.78 -5.85 0.31
C ILE A 60 -6.43 -6.03 -0.38
N THR A 61 -6.42 -6.17 -1.69
CA THR A 61 -5.17 -6.38 -2.42
C THR A 61 -5.03 -5.37 -3.54
N GLY A 62 -3.79 -5.07 -3.89
CA GLY A 62 -3.49 -4.16 -4.97
C GLY A 62 -2.14 -4.42 -5.62
N ILE A 63 -2.01 -4.00 -6.87
CA ILE A 63 -0.76 -4.04 -7.64
C ILE A 63 -0.46 -2.64 -8.14
N SER A 64 0.81 -2.18 -8.05
CA SER A 64 1.26 -0.86 -8.54
C SER A 64 0.40 0.27 -7.95
N GLY A 65 -0.27 1.10 -8.78
CA GLY A 65 -1.17 2.16 -8.31
C GLY A 65 -2.31 1.67 -7.41
N GLY A 66 -2.80 0.45 -7.62
CA GLY A 66 -3.73 -0.19 -6.70
C GLY A 66 -3.12 -0.46 -5.32
N SER A 67 -1.82 -0.83 -5.26
CA SER A 67 -1.10 -0.96 -3.99
C SER A 67 -0.98 0.36 -3.23
N TRP A 68 -0.86 1.48 -3.95
CA TRP A 68 -0.82 2.80 -3.31
C TRP A 68 -2.13 3.10 -2.58
N ALA A 69 -3.27 2.86 -3.24
CA ALA A 69 -4.58 3.04 -2.62
C ALA A 69 -4.79 2.07 -1.45
N THR A 70 -4.44 0.79 -1.64
CA THR A 70 -4.53 -0.24 -0.60
C THR A 70 -3.72 0.13 0.64
N ALA A 71 -2.45 0.51 0.48
CA ALA A 71 -1.59 0.89 1.59
C ALA A 71 -2.06 2.19 2.26
N ALA A 72 -2.46 3.18 1.46
CA ALA A 72 -2.97 4.44 1.99
C ALA A 72 -4.25 4.24 2.80
N TYR A 73 -5.20 3.45 2.30
CA TYR A 73 -6.42 3.12 3.03
C TYR A 73 -6.11 2.35 4.32
N SER A 74 -5.26 1.33 4.25
CA SER A 74 -4.98 0.47 5.40
C SER A 74 -4.23 1.19 6.52
N PHE A 75 -3.31 2.10 6.19
CA PHE A 75 -2.35 2.67 7.15
C PHE A 75 -2.45 4.18 7.34
N ALA A 76 -3.46 4.86 6.79
CA ALA A 76 -3.66 6.27 7.08
C ALA A 76 -3.77 6.50 8.60
N GLN A 77 -3.06 7.52 9.09
CA GLN A 77 -3.00 7.92 10.51
C GLN A 77 -3.81 9.21 10.71
N LEU A 78 -4.96 9.31 10.07
CA LEU A 78 -5.87 10.44 10.24
C LEU A 78 -6.66 10.24 11.52
N GLY A 79 -6.68 11.24 12.35
CA GLY A 79 -7.44 11.24 13.58
C GLY A 79 -6.81 12.20 14.56
N ARG A 80 -7.57 13.17 15.04
CA ARG A 80 -7.08 14.21 15.94
C ARG A 80 -6.70 13.72 17.33
N ASN A 81 -7.02 12.51 17.73
CA ASN A 81 -6.76 12.03 19.09
C ASN A 81 -6.51 10.51 19.15
N GLY A 82 -5.90 9.92 18.11
CA GLY A 82 -5.70 8.45 18.08
C GLY A 82 -7.01 7.66 17.97
N THR A 83 -8.12 8.34 17.73
CA THR A 83 -9.36 7.70 17.30
C THR A 83 -9.17 7.20 15.88
N ALA A 84 -9.66 6.02 15.61
CA ALA A 84 -9.69 5.43 14.28
C ALA A 84 -9.97 6.51 13.25
N SER A 85 -9.16 6.53 12.19
CA SER A 85 -9.41 7.47 11.11
C SER A 85 -10.86 7.29 10.72
N ASP A 86 -11.53 8.38 10.67
CA ASP A 86 -12.86 8.43 10.12
C ASP A 86 -12.73 8.03 8.64
N ASP A 87 -13.28 6.88 8.29
CA ASP A 87 -13.27 6.43 6.91
C ASP A 87 -14.04 7.41 6.01
N ASP A 88 -15.00 8.15 6.56
CA ASP A 88 -15.69 9.24 5.88
C ASP A 88 -14.73 10.39 5.54
N GLU A 89 -13.82 10.73 6.45
CA GLU A 89 -12.78 11.74 6.19
C GLU A 89 -11.79 11.25 5.12
N LEU A 90 -11.36 9.99 5.21
CA LEU A 90 -10.35 9.43 4.33
C LEU A 90 -10.86 9.16 2.91
N LEU A 91 -12.03 8.56 2.78
CA LEU A 91 -12.60 8.18 1.49
C LEU A 91 -13.35 9.35 0.83
N GLY A 92 -13.93 10.24 1.65
CA GLY A 92 -14.75 11.34 1.19
C GLY A 92 -16.11 10.87 0.65
N SER A 93 -16.98 11.80 0.37
CA SER A 93 -18.31 11.51 -0.20
C SER A 93 -18.23 11.26 -1.72
N ILE A 94 -19.13 10.46 -2.24
CA ILE A 94 -19.31 10.28 -3.68
C ILE A 94 -19.98 11.56 -4.26
N THR A 95 -19.42 12.05 -5.35
CA THR A 95 -20.04 13.18 -6.07
C THR A 95 -21.10 12.64 -7.01
N ALA A 96 -22.29 13.23 -6.97
CA ALA A 96 -23.35 12.91 -7.92
C ALA A 96 -22.89 13.18 -9.37
N PRO A 97 -23.29 12.36 -10.33
CA PRO A 97 -22.85 12.50 -11.73
C PRO A 97 -23.06 13.90 -12.32
N GLU A 98 -24.16 14.56 -11.95
CA GLU A 98 -24.52 15.92 -12.37
C GLU A 98 -23.57 16.98 -11.83
N ASP A 99 -22.92 16.72 -10.69
CA ASP A 99 -22.01 17.65 -10.04
C ASP A 99 -20.53 17.45 -10.43
N ILE A 100 -20.22 16.41 -11.21
CA ILE A 100 -18.83 16.09 -11.58
C ILE A 100 -18.16 17.24 -12.33
N CYS A 101 -18.87 17.87 -13.27
CA CYS A 101 -18.35 19.00 -14.06
C CYS A 101 -18.06 20.24 -13.21
N ASN A 102 -18.71 20.38 -12.06
CA ASN A 102 -18.55 21.47 -11.12
C ASN A 102 -17.65 21.10 -9.92
N ALA A 103 -17.09 19.87 -9.92
CA ALA A 103 -16.22 19.42 -8.85
C ALA A 103 -14.95 20.27 -8.79
N SER A 104 -14.69 20.84 -7.63
CA SER A 104 -13.50 21.65 -7.36
C SER A 104 -12.69 21.04 -6.23
N LEU A 105 -11.37 21.01 -6.38
CA LEU A 105 -10.44 20.59 -5.33
C LEU A 105 -10.65 21.33 -4.00
N SER A 106 -11.03 22.60 -4.06
CA SER A 106 -11.28 23.42 -2.88
C SER A 106 -12.48 22.96 -2.03
N ARG A 107 -13.37 22.14 -2.60
CA ARG A 107 -14.54 21.58 -1.90
C ARG A 107 -14.31 20.17 -1.36
N VAL A 108 -13.15 19.59 -1.60
CA VAL A 108 -12.81 18.23 -1.17
C VAL A 108 -11.84 18.31 0.00
N ASN A 109 -12.06 17.48 1.03
CA ASN A 109 -11.14 17.42 2.16
C ASN A 109 -9.71 17.12 1.67
N PRO A 110 -8.71 17.97 1.96
CA PRO A 110 -7.34 17.82 1.46
C PRO A 110 -6.63 16.55 1.98
N ARG A 111 -7.20 15.86 2.95
CA ARG A 111 -6.68 14.59 3.49
C ARG A 111 -7.41 13.37 2.94
N SER A 112 -8.46 13.54 2.16
CA SER A 112 -9.16 12.40 1.57
C SER A 112 -8.36 11.79 0.42
N LEU A 113 -8.46 10.48 0.23
CA LEU A 113 -7.85 9.79 -0.92
C LEU A 113 -8.34 10.38 -2.24
N ARG A 114 -9.59 10.85 -2.28
CA ARG A 114 -10.15 11.52 -3.44
C ARG A 114 -9.42 12.82 -3.78
N HIS A 115 -9.17 13.69 -2.79
CA HIS A 115 -8.40 14.92 -3.02
C HIS A 115 -6.99 14.60 -3.49
N LEU A 116 -6.30 13.69 -2.80
CA LEU A 116 -4.95 13.28 -3.15
C LEU A 116 -4.89 12.67 -4.56
N ALA A 117 -5.92 11.90 -4.93
CA ALA A 117 -6.05 11.36 -6.27
C ALA A 117 -6.20 12.44 -7.34
N MET A 118 -6.97 13.48 -7.09
CA MET A 118 -7.15 14.62 -8.00
C MET A 118 -5.92 15.53 -8.06
N ASP A 119 -5.17 15.65 -6.97
CA ASP A 119 -3.98 16.52 -6.83
C ASP A 119 -2.69 15.85 -7.36
N PHE A 120 -2.77 14.63 -7.88
CA PHE A 120 -1.61 13.97 -8.55
C PHE A 120 -1.17 14.72 -9.82
N GLY A 121 -1.47 15.96 -9.92
CA GLY A 121 -1.31 16.83 -11.06
C GLY A 121 0.08 16.89 -11.68
N PRO A 122 0.35 17.90 -12.52
CA PRO A 122 1.52 18.00 -13.40
C PRO A 122 2.88 18.10 -12.67
N TYR A 123 2.91 18.01 -11.36
CA TYR A 123 4.10 18.14 -10.52
C TYR A 123 4.75 16.82 -10.12
N GLY A 124 4.24 15.70 -10.60
CA GLY A 124 4.83 14.38 -10.40
C GLY A 124 6.23 14.25 -11.01
N PRO A 125 6.99 13.21 -10.66
CA PRO A 125 8.32 12.96 -11.23
C PRO A 125 8.31 12.79 -12.76
N TYR A 126 7.13 12.54 -13.31
CA TYR A 126 6.87 12.42 -14.76
C TYR A 126 6.29 13.69 -15.38
N ALA A 127 6.18 14.78 -14.62
CA ALA A 127 5.72 16.04 -15.18
C ALA A 127 6.68 16.51 -16.28
N PRO A 128 6.16 17.01 -17.41
CA PRO A 128 7.00 17.55 -18.46
C PRO A 128 7.84 18.71 -17.92
N GLY A 129 9.15 18.58 -18.02
CA GLY A 129 10.13 19.58 -17.63
C GLY A 129 11.40 19.41 -18.46
N PRO A 130 12.35 20.36 -18.39
CA PRO A 130 13.61 20.25 -19.11
C PRO A 130 14.31 18.92 -18.80
N PRO A 131 14.99 18.27 -19.76
CA PRO A 131 15.70 17.03 -19.51
C PRO A 131 16.60 17.11 -18.28
N GLY A 132 16.50 16.10 -17.39
CA GLY A 132 17.29 16.00 -16.16
C GLY A 132 16.86 16.93 -15.01
N TRP A 133 15.74 17.68 -15.12
CA TRP A 133 15.29 18.53 -14.01
C TRP A 133 14.86 17.73 -12.78
N ALA A 134 14.17 16.62 -12.96
CA ALA A 134 13.75 15.74 -11.88
C ALA A 134 14.97 15.16 -11.16
N GLN A 135 15.98 14.72 -11.91
CA GLN A 135 17.24 14.21 -11.37
C GLN A 135 18.01 15.30 -10.60
N ARG A 136 18.13 16.52 -11.16
CA ARG A 136 18.77 17.66 -10.47
C ARG A 136 18.02 18.04 -9.20
N ARG A 137 16.70 18.02 -9.22
CA ARG A 137 15.88 18.30 -8.04
C ARG A 137 16.03 17.21 -6.96
N GLY A 138 16.17 15.95 -7.38
CA GLY A 138 16.46 14.84 -6.49
C GLY A 138 17.83 14.95 -5.84
N GLN A 139 18.86 15.21 -6.62
CA GLN A 139 20.23 15.40 -6.12
C GLN A 139 20.34 16.54 -5.10
N ARG A 140 19.66 17.67 -5.33
CA ARG A 140 19.57 18.76 -4.36
C ARG A 140 18.90 18.36 -3.03
N ARG A 141 18.15 17.26 -3.00
CA ARG A 141 17.48 16.69 -1.83
C ARG A 141 18.19 15.47 -1.26
N GLY A 142 19.41 15.17 -1.74
CA GLY A 142 20.18 14.00 -1.31
C GLY A 142 19.61 12.66 -1.81
N LEU A 143 18.81 12.66 -2.87
CA LEU A 143 18.26 11.45 -3.46
C LEU A 143 19.21 10.94 -4.55
N SER A 144 19.62 9.69 -4.47
CA SER A 144 20.69 9.12 -5.28
C SER A 144 20.24 8.32 -6.51
N GLY A 145 18.93 8.01 -6.64
CA GLY A 145 18.41 7.20 -7.73
C GLY A 145 16.99 7.52 -8.15
N GLU A 146 16.58 6.99 -9.29
CA GLU A 146 15.21 7.15 -9.81
C GLU A 146 14.17 6.56 -8.86
N GLY A 147 14.48 5.41 -8.24
CA GLY A 147 13.62 4.78 -7.23
C GLY A 147 13.38 5.67 -6.02
N ASP A 148 14.40 6.38 -5.55
CA ASP A 148 14.29 7.33 -4.45
C ASP A 148 13.42 8.53 -4.81
N LEU A 149 13.51 9.01 -6.06
CA LEU A 149 12.66 10.10 -6.55
C LEU A 149 11.19 9.71 -6.56
N VAL A 150 10.86 8.53 -7.08
CA VAL A 150 9.50 8.02 -7.15
C VAL A 150 8.96 7.77 -5.75
N THR A 151 9.72 7.10 -4.90
CA THR A 151 9.33 6.81 -3.51
C THR A 151 9.11 8.09 -2.71
N ASN A 152 10.02 9.05 -2.84
CA ASN A 152 9.87 10.34 -2.15
C ASN A 152 8.67 11.13 -2.66
N HIS A 153 8.39 11.08 -3.97
CA HIS A 153 7.22 11.73 -4.54
C HIS A 153 5.93 11.11 -4.02
N ILE A 154 5.81 9.77 -4.07
CA ILE A 154 4.64 9.04 -3.56
C ILE A 154 4.44 9.33 -2.08
N TRP A 155 5.52 9.35 -1.28
CA TRP A 155 5.41 9.69 0.13
C TRP A 155 4.91 11.13 0.34
N HIS A 156 5.49 12.12 -0.34
CA HIS A 156 5.09 13.52 -0.18
C HIS A 156 3.65 13.78 -0.63
N TRP A 157 3.25 13.15 -1.70
CA TRP A 157 1.95 13.35 -2.30
C TRP A 157 0.85 12.56 -1.59
N LEU A 158 1.09 11.29 -1.28
CA LEU A 158 0.05 10.38 -0.79
C LEU A 158 0.14 10.12 0.71
N PHE A 159 1.30 9.70 1.21
CA PHE A 159 1.41 9.19 2.57
C PHE A 159 1.57 10.29 3.63
N LYS A 160 2.33 11.33 3.33
CA LYS A 160 2.53 12.45 4.25
C LYS A 160 1.22 13.17 4.61
N PRO A 161 0.32 13.51 3.66
CA PRO A 161 -0.95 14.19 3.99
C PRO A 161 -1.86 13.36 4.88
N ILE A 162 -1.81 12.02 4.78
CA ILE A 162 -2.58 11.11 5.61
C ILE A 162 -1.85 10.66 6.89
N GLY A 163 -0.79 11.37 7.26
CA GLY A 163 -0.12 11.20 8.56
C GLY A 163 0.83 10.01 8.66
N VAL A 164 1.16 9.32 7.56
CA VAL A 164 2.14 8.23 7.57
C VAL A 164 3.56 8.79 7.55
N PRO A 165 4.39 8.55 8.58
CA PRO A 165 5.76 9.04 8.63
C PRO A 165 6.63 8.45 7.52
N ARG A 166 7.77 9.10 7.25
CA ARG A 166 8.78 8.56 6.33
C ARG A 166 9.64 7.51 7.03
N HIS A 167 10.14 6.56 6.27
CA HIS A 167 11.02 5.49 6.79
C HIS A 167 10.38 4.69 7.92
N VAL A 168 9.19 4.18 7.66
CA VAL A 168 8.46 3.33 8.59
C VAL A 168 8.27 1.93 8.03
N SER A 169 8.09 0.98 8.91
CA SER A 169 7.63 -0.36 8.59
C SER A 169 6.17 -0.52 8.98
N PHE A 170 5.45 -1.38 8.29
CA PHE A 170 4.06 -1.67 8.60
C PHE A 170 3.93 -2.97 9.38
N THR A 171 2.99 -3.01 10.31
CA THR A 171 2.63 -4.23 11.04
C THR A 171 1.13 -4.24 11.29
N TRP A 172 0.58 -5.39 11.72
CA TRP A 172 -0.87 -5.55 11.83
C TRP A 172 -1.44 -5.07 13.17
N SER A 173 -0.78 -5.39 14.26
CA SER A 173 -1.26 -5.10 15.61
C SER A 173 -0.12 -4.92 16.60
N SER A 174 -0.43 -4.45 17.79
CA SER A 174 0.55 -4.37 18.89
C SER A 174 1.15 -5.74 19.24
N ALA A 175 0.35 -6.81 19.16
CA ALA A 175 0.84 -8.17 19.39
C ALA A 175 1.82 -8.61 18.31
N THR A 176 1.53 -8.35 17.03
CA THR A 176 2.47 -8.64 15.93
C THR A 176 3.72 -7.78 16.02
N LEU A 177 3.61 -6.52 16.43
CA LEU A 177 4.77 -5.66 16.68
C LEU A 177 5.67 -6.21 17.79
N ALA A 178 5.09 -6.63 18.90
CA ALA A 178 5.83 -7.23 20.01
C ALA A 178 6.57 -8.51 19.58
N ASP A 179 5.91 -9.36 18.77
CA ASP A 179 6.52 -10.58 18.24
C ASP A 179 7.67 -10.26 17.25
N ILE A 180 7.48 -9.27 16.35
CA ILE A 180 8.51 -8.80 15.43
C ILE A 180 9.75 -8.35 16.21
N ARG A 181 9.58 -7.48 17.20
CA ARG A 181 10.71 -6.95 18.02
C ARG A 181 11.40 -8.04 18.82
N ARG A 182 10.65 -8.98 19.37
CA ARG A 182 11.21 -10.12 20.10
C ARG A 182 12.09 -11.00 19.21
N ARG A 183 11.67 -11.25 17.96
CA ARG A 183 12.40 -12.08 17.00
C ARG A 183 13.55 -11.34 16.30
N ASN A 184 13.47 -10.01 16.27
CA ASN A 184 14.41 -9.14 15.56
C ASN A 184 14.86 -7.98 16.46
N PRO A 185 15.72 -8.21 17.45
CA PRO A 185 16.13 -7.17 18.42
C PRO A 185 16.74 -5.93 17.77
N HIS A 186 17.35 -6.05 16.59
CA HIS A 186 17.90 -4.93 15.83
C HIS A 186 16.82 -3.96 15.33
N LEU A 187 15.56 -4.36 15.29
CA LEU A 187 14.43 -3.52 14.91
C LEU A 187 13.74 -2.83 16.11
N ALA A 188 14.33 -2.92 17.31
CA ALA A 188 13.72 -2.38 18.53
C ALA A 188 13.40 -0.87 18.43
N ASN A 189 14.28 -0.13 17.75
CA ASN A 189 14.16 1.33 17.58
C ASN A 189 13.47 1.74 16.27
N GLU A 190 13.07 0.78 15.44
CA GLU A 190 12.36 1.09 14.20
C GLU A 190 10.94 1.56 14.46
N THR A 191 10.51 2.53 13.66
CA THR A 191 9.13 3.03 13.72
C THR A 191 8.22 2.13 12.92
N PHE A 192 7.16 1.65 13.56
CA PHE A 192 6.13 0.83 12.93
C PHE A 192 4.79 1.58 12.92
N VAL A 193 4.08 1.44 11.82
CA VAL A 193 2.72 1.95 11.65
C VAL A 193 1.76 0.77 11.62
N LEU A 194 0.70 0.88 12.40
CA LEU A 194 -0.39 -0.08 12.48
C LEU A 194 -1.59 0.47 11.70
N PRO A 195 -2.53 -0.39 11.26
CA PRO A 195 -3.83 0.08 10.79
C PRO A 195 -4.49 0.96 11.83
N SER A 196 -5.04 2.09 11.40
CA SER A 196 -5.68 3.04 12.30
C SER A 196 -7.05 2.58 12.83
N SER A 197 -7.65 1.58 12.18
CA SER A 197 -8.88 0.94 12.62
C SER A 197 -8.77 -0.58 12.56
N PRO A 198 -9.24 -1.30 13.60
CA PRO A 198 -9.27 -2.76 13.58
C PRO A 198 -10.29 -3.33 12.58
N THR A 199 -11.19 -2.48 12.07
CA THR A 199 -12.20 -2.90 11.08
C THR A 199 -11.67 -2.92 9.65
N ARG A 200 -10.50 -2.35 9.39
CA ARG A 200 -9.92 -2.33 8.05
C ARG A 200 -9.56 -3.73 7.56
N PRO A 201 -9.73 -3.98 6.24
CA PRO A 201 -9.30 -5.23 5.64
C PRO A 201 -7.80 -5.46 5.78
N PHE A 202 -7.40 -6.73 5.82
CA PHE A 202 -5.98 -7.11 5.80
C PHE A 202 -5.37 -6.81 4.44
N PRO A 203 -4.31 -5.98 4.35
CA PRO A 203 -3.73 -5.58 3.08
C PRO A 203 -2.73 -6.60 2.55
N ILE A 204 -2.81 -6.86 1.24
CA ILE A 204 -1.86 -7.66 0.48
C ILE A 204 -1.38 -6.83 -0.71
N LEU A 205 -0.10 -6.48 -0.74
CA LEU A 205 0.49 -5.69 -1.80
C LEU A 205 1.26 -6.59 -2.76
N GLY A 206 0.82 -6.64 -4.00
CA GLY A 206 1.50 -7.39 -5.06
C GLY A 206 2.78 -6.68 -5.50
N ILE A 207 3.88 -7.40 -5.53
CA ILE A 207 5.20 -6.94 -5.93
C ILE A 207 5.74 -7.86 -7.01
N ALA A 208 6.35 -7.30 -8.05
CA ALA A 208 7.13 -8.07 -9.01
C ALA A 208 8.63 -7.98 -8.65
N LEU A 209 9.24 -9.09 -8.39
CA LEU A 209 10.69 -9.20 -8.21
C LEU A 209 11.32 -9.65 -9.53
N ILE A 210 12.21 -8.84 -10.07
CA ILE A 210 13.09 -9.23 -11.16
C ILE A 210 14.33 -9.83 -10.51
N GLY A 211 14.47 -11.14 -10.63
CA GLY A 211 15.49 -11.86 -9.89
C GLY A 211 16.86 -11.85 -10.57
N PRO A 212 17.93 -12.00 -9.77
CA PRO A 212 19.24 -12.27 -10.30
C PRO A 212 19.29 -13.67 -10.94
N GLU A 213 19.90 -13.76 -12.11
CA GLU A 213 20.04 -14.97 -12.93
C GLU A 213 20.59 -16.19 -12.16
N ARG A 214 21.42 -15.95 -11.16
CA ARG A 214 22.07 -16.99 -10.35
C ARG A 214 21.20 -17.63 -9.26
N LEU A 215 20.00 -17.11 -9.06
CA LEU A 215 19.07 -17.63 -8.03
C LEU A 215 17.92 -18.33 -8.72
N ALA A 216 17.70 -19.61 -8.43
CA ALA A 216 16.49 -20.30 -8.84
C ALA A 216 15.25 -19.66 -8.18
N PRO A 217 14.11 -19.52 -8.86
CA PRO A 217 13.80 -20.02 -10.23
C PRO A 217 14.25 -19.08 -11.36
N PHE A 218 15.05 -18.07 -11.08
CA PHE A 218 15.49 -17.09 -12.08
C PHE A 218 16.58 -17.73 -12.96
N GLN A 219 16.23 -17.96 -14.20
CA GLN A 219 17.19 -18.42 -15.20
C GLN A 219 17.54 -17.27 -16.13
N PRO A 220 18.78 -17.22 -16.67
CA PRO A 220 19.14 -16.26 -17.69
C PRO A 220 18.25 -16.50 -18.91
N ALA A 221 17.16 -15.76 -18.98
CA ALA A 221 16.28 -15.83 -20.12
C ALA A 221 16.83 -14.89 -21.18
N ALA A 222 17.22 -15.46 -22.29
CA ALA A 222 17.64 -14.69 -23.46
C ALA A 222 16.56 -13.72 -23.99
N LYS A 223 15.36 -13.73 -23.47
CA LYS A 223 14.22 -13.01 -24.07
C LYS A 223 13.24 -12.34 -23.13
N ALA A 224 13.28 -12.56 -21.85
CA ALA A 224 12.42 -11.85 -20.89
C ALA A 224 12.99 -11.98 -19.49
N SER A 225 13.02 -10.90 -18.74
CA SER A 225 13.25 -10.95 -17.32
C SER A 225 12.18 -11.84 -16.68
N GLN A 226 12.58 -12.91 -16.05
CA GLN A 226 11.66 -13.70 -15.24
C GLN A 226 11.25 -12.85 -14.05
N MET A 227 9.96 -12.68 -13.88
CA MET A 227 9.40 -11.99 -12.73
C MET A 227 8.83 -13.03 -11.77
N LEU A 228 9.22 -12.90 -10.51
CA LEU A 228 8.57 -13.61 -9.43
C LEU A 228 7.55 -12.67 -8.80
N LEU A 229 6.30 -13.14 -8.74
CA LEU A 229 5.28 -12.41 -8.02
C LEU A 229 5.48 -12.65 -6.52
N LEU A 230 5.64 -11.58 -5.78
CA LEU A 230 5.69 -11.58 -4.32
C LEU A 230 4.46 -10.88 -3.76
N GLU A 231 4.11 -11.29 -2.56
CA GLU A 231 3.13 -10.63 -1.71
C GLU A 231 3.84 -9.94 -0.54
N ALA A 232 3.58 -8.67 -0.34
CA ALA A 232 3.97 -7.94 0.85
C ALA A 232 2.74 -7.68 1.71
N THR A 233 2.79 -8.12 2.94
CA THR A 233 1.75 -7.95 3.95
C THR A 233 2.33 -7.38 5.24
N PRO A 234 1.52 -6.96 6.22
CA PRO A 234 2.02 -6.54 7.52
C PRO A 234 2.76 -7.63 8.32
N LEU A 235 2.74 -8.87 7.87
CA LEU A 235 3.32 -10.02 8.57
C LEU A 235 4.51 -10.64 7.84
N TYR A 236 4.54 -10.59 6.51
CA TYR A 236 5.57 -11.23 5.69
C TYR A 236 5.72 -10.56 4.32
N ILE A 237 6.84 -10.86 3.69
CA ILE A 237 7.07 -10.66 2.26
C ILE A 237 7.53 -12.01 1.71
N GLY A 238 6.88 -12.49 0.68
CA GLY A 238 7.20 -13.79 0.08
C GLY A 238 6.39 -14.13 -1.16
N ALA A 239 6.67 -15.29 -1.75
CA ALA A 239 5.94 -15.85 -2.88
C ALA A 239 5.07 -17.02 -2.41
N ALA A 240 3.78 -16.95 -2.67
CA ALA A 240 2.83 -17.98 -2.26
C ALA A 240 3.07 -19.37 -2.89
N HIS A 241 3.79 -19.44 -4.02
CA HIS A 241 3.91 -20.66 -4.82
C HIS A 241 5.34 -21.10 -5.16
N ALA A 242 6.37 -20.49 -4.58
CA ALA A 242 7.77 -20.78 -4.95
C ALA A 242 8.28 -22.17 -4.54
N THR A 243 7.54 -22.93 -3.74
CA THR A 243 8.08 -24.12 -3.09
C THR A 243 7.53 -25.46 -3.55
N ARG A 244 6.55 -25.52 -4.45
CA ARG A 244 5.91 -26.80 -4.79
C ARG A 244 6.57 -27.59 -5.93
N ASN A 245 7.53 -27.07 -6.67
CA ASN A 245 8.09 -27.75 -7.85
C ASN A 245 9.62 -27.82 -7.87
N GLN A 246 10.29 -27.86 -6.73
CA GLN A 246 11.72 -28.13 -6.67
C GLN A 246 12.00 -29.31 -5.73
N THR A 247 11.52 -30.47 -6.13
CA THR A 247 12.10 -31.76 -5.76
C THR A 247 12.62 -32.43 -7.00
#